data_054e630862f62f5de356213d315320f3
#
_entry.id   054e630862f62f5de356213d315320f3
#
_cell.length_a   1.000
_cell.length_b   1.000
_cell.length_c   1.000
_cell.angle_alpha   90.00
_cell.angle_beta   90.00
_cell.angle_gamma   90.00
#
_symmetry.space_group_name_H-M   'P 1'
#
loop_
_entity.id
_entity.type
_entity.pdbx_description
1 polymer ?
#
loop_
_entity_poly.entity_id
_entity_poly.type
_entity_poly.pdbx_seq_one_letter_code
_entity_poly.pdbx_strand_id
1 'polypeptide(L)'
;MGDLRVMSSVWRFWAALVLLASGSASVVSGEDWPQFRGPGSGGVSHAQRALPGQPARDQQLQWQVTLPTGHSSPVIAGERIFLTGVDGEDLVMLSLERASGKLLWRQKVPWETKEKFHTTGSLAQSTPVTDGEVVIGFFGSSGLHAWTVAGEPLWSVRMGPFANDFGAGSSPVIEGERVVMVQDHDVDSFIAVYDRRSGRQIWRQDRSEFLRNYATPLIWNVNGRRQIVVLATLRIVSYDLETGAEVWSVSGVSRIINMTPVIGDDNILYAACFSPGNDAEDRVTPLTIDELFGADGDGNGTIEEAEFPDHPFRGRFSQLDRNKDQHLTKAEYEVASRPHVAGRNVVLAIRPGGTGDITGTHVLWEHQKQIPYCPSPLFYRGRLYMVKNGGILTVLKAETGEVLKQKRLKMTNDYYASPVAGDGKVYLVNVNGGLTVLDAESFDELHTAELGGDVHATPAISDGRLFVRVGDQFYCFGE
;
A
#
# COMPACT_ATOMS: atom_id res chain seq x y z
N MET A 1 -41.25 92.44 -7.27
CA MET A 1 -40.10 93.28 -6.95
C MET A 1 -39.50 92.75 -5.63
N GLY A 2 -38.29 92.36 -5.63
CA GLY A 2 -37.55 92.07 -4.40
C GLY A 2 -37.18 90.61 -4.23
N ASP A 3 -36.05 90.24 -4.80
CA ASP A 3 -35.36 88.99 -4.57
C ASP A 3 -34.82 88.85 -3.14
N LEU A 4 -35.03 87.76 -2.51
CA LEU A 4 -34.27 87.34 -1.30
C LEU A 4 -33.55 86.04 -1.58
N ARG A 5 -32.24 86.14 -1.78
CA ARG A 5 -31.28 84.95 -1.85
C ARG A 5 -31.08 84.40 -0.43
N VAL A 6 -31.36 83.16 -0.25
CA VAL A 6 -30.93 82.40 0.94
C VAL A 6 -29.69 81.56 0.56
N MET A 7 -28.58 81.90 1.20
CA MET A 7 -27.35 81.10 1.13
C MET A 7 -27.49 79.87 2.06
N SER A 8 -27.45 78.66 1.52
CA SER A 8 -27.30 77.39 2.28
C SER A 8 -25.86 76.96 2.28
N SER A 9 -25.23 76.95 3.46
CA SER A 9 -23.90 76.38 3.74
C SER A 9 -23.95 74.87 3.75
N VAL A 10 -23.22 74.22 2.83
CA VAL A 10 -23.08 72.78 2.78
C VAL A 10 -21.83 72.37 3.59
N TRP A 11 -22.06 71.75 4.71
CA TRP A 11 -21.00 71.05 5.50
C TRP A 11 -20.69 69.73 4.85
N ARG A 12 -19.47 69.55 4.31
CA ARG A 12 -18.94 68.28 3.82
C ARG A 12 -18.31 67.54 5.01
N PHE A 13 -18.96 66.44 5.46
CA PHE A 13 -18.34 65.44 6.33
C PHE A 13 -17.51 64.52 5.45
N TRP A 14 -16.20 64.47 5.69
CA TRP A 14 -15.31 63.47 5.19
C TRP A 14 -15.36 62.29 6.18
N ALA A 15 -16.02 61.19 5.81
CA ALA A 15 -15.90 59.91 6.51
C ALA A 15 -14.66 59.18 5.97
N ALA A 16 -13.61 59.14 6.76
CA ALA A 16 -12.43 58.28 6.46
C ALA A 16 -12.81 56.83 6.68
N LEU A 17 -12.96 56.09 5.59
CA LEU A 17 -13.16 54.65 5.60
C LEU A 17 -11.80 53.98 5.86
N VAL A 18 -11.54 53.57 7.10
CA VAL A 18 -10.38 52.72 7.44
C VAL A 18 -10.71 51.31 6.99
N LEU A 19 -10.22 50.91 5.82
CA LEU A 19 -10.19 49.51 5.36
C LEU A 19 -9.17 48.73 6.20
N LEU A 20 -9.67 48.06 7.23
CA LEU A 20 -8.92 46.98 7.90
C LEU A 20 -8.78 45.82 6.89
N ALA A 21 -7.66 45.78 6.19
CA ALA A 21 -7.25 44.59 5.44
C ALA A 21 -6.94 43.49 6.46
N SER A 22 -7.95 42.66 6.78
CA SER A 22 -7.73 41.36 7.43
C SER A 22 -7.00 40.47 6.43
N GLY A 23 -5.67 40.50 6.47
CA GLY A 23 -4.84 39.54 5.81
C GLY A 23 -5.14 38.17 6.43
N SER A 24 -5.99 37.41 5.77
CA SER A 24 -6.07 35.98 6.01
C SER A 24 -4.70 35.41 5.66
N ALA A 25 -3.87 35.19 6.67
CA ALA A 25 -2.69 34.35 6.50
C ALA A 25 -3.23 33.00 6.02
N SER A 26 -3.04 32.71 4.75
CA SER A 26 -3.23 31.36 4.22
C SER A 26 -2.29 30.49 5.04
N VAL A 27 -2.84 29.72 5.98
CA VAL A 27 -2.13 28.63 6.60
C VAL A 27 -1.76 27.73 5.42
N VAL A 28 -0.50 27.73 5.03
CA VAL A 28 0.01 26.76 4.07
C VAL A 28 -0.17 25.42 4.76
N SER A 29 -1.23 24.72 4.40
CA SER A 29 -1.45 23.34 4.81
C SER A 29 -0.21 22.57 4.38
N GLY A 30 0.46 21.93 5.34
CA GLY A 30 1.58 21.06 5.03
C GLY A 30 1.15 19.97 4.05
N GLU A 31 2.11 19.37 3.35
CA GLU A 31 1.82 18.26 2.44
C GLU A 31 1.23 17.08 3.20
N ASP A 32 0.05 16.61 2.80
CA ASP A 32 -0.59 15.43 3.36
C ASP A 32 0.01 14.14 2.78
N TRP A 33 -0.05 13.07 3.58
CA TRP A 33 0.33 11.70 3.19
C TRP A 33 -0.85 10.76 3.49
N PRO A 34 -1.93 10.83 2.69
CA PRO A 34 -3.27 10.43 3.13
C PRO A 34 -3.55 8.92 3.13
N GLN A 35 -2.65 8.10 2.59
CA GLN A 35 -2.82 6.67 2.42
C GLN A 35 -1.48 5.95 2.33
N PHE A 36 -1.51 4.62 2.15
CA PHE A 36 -0.31 3.82 1.90
C PHE A 36 0.50 4.40 0.73
N ARG A 37 1.76 4.75 1.01
CA ARG A 37 2.69 5.41 0.08
C ARG A 37 2.24 6.81 -0.38
N GLY A 38 1.44 7.50 0.41
CA GLY A 38 1.07 8.90 0.21
C GLY A 38 0.18 9.19 -1.00
N PRO A 39 0.27 10.40 -1.56
CA PRO A 39 -0.57 10.80 -2.69
C PRO A 39 -0.44 9.85 -3.87
N GLY A 40 -1.59 9.36 -4.38
CA GLY A 40 -1.63 8.42 -5.51
C GLY A 40 -0.84 7.13 -5.29
N SER A 41 -0.53 6.74 -4.05
CA SER A 41 0.32 5.60 -3.70
C SER A 41 1.71 5.63 -4.35
N GLY A 42 2.20 6.83 -4.73
CA GLY A 42 3.43 7.02 -5.49
C GLY A 42 4.71 6.90 -4.66
N GLY A 43 4.65 7.12 -3.34
CA GLY A 43 5.83 7.14 -2.47
C GLY A 43 6.68 8.40 -2.62
N VAL A 44 6.16 9.46 -3.23
CA VAL A 44 6.91 10.68 -3.54
C VAL A 44 6.29 11.89 -2.88
N SER A 45 7.13 12.68 -2.19
CA SER A 45 6.78 14.03 -1.76
C SER A 45 7.10 15.03 -2.86
N HIS A 46 6.14 15.90 -3.16
CA HIS A 46 6.27 16.98 -4.12
C HIS A 46 6.49 18.35 -3.43
N ALA A 47 6.54 18.38 -2.10
CA ALA A 47 6.79 19.61 -1.36
C ALA A 47 8.19 20.16 -1.67
N GLN A 48 8.28 21.46 -1.85
CA GLN A 48 9.52 22.21 -2.09
C GLN A 48 10.22 22.51 -0.75
N ARG A 49 10.38 21.50 0.12
CA ARG A 49 11.03 21.63 1.42
C ARG A 49 12.18 20.67 1.51
N ALA A 50 13.29 21.13 2.11
CA ALA A 50 14.43 20.28 2.38
C ALA A 50 14.01 19.08 3.23
N LEU A 51 14.49 17.90 2.83
CA LEU A 51 14.30 16.66 3.56
C LEU A 51 15.60 16.26 4.27
N PRO A 52 15.50 15.57 5.42
CA PRO A 52 16.67 15.22 6.21
C PRO A 52 17.68 14.41 5.38
N GLY A 53 18.91 14.93 5.28
CA GLY A 53 20.01 14.30 4.56
C GLY A 53 20.76 13.25 5.37
N GLN A 54 20.71 13.38 6.74
CA GLN A 54 21.43 12.53 7.66
C GLN A 54 20.55 12.08 8.85
N PRO A 55 19.38 11.48 8.59
CA PRO A 55 18.48 11.06 9.65
C PRO A 55 19.10 9.90 10.47
N ALA A 56 19.31 10.14 11.75
CA ALA A 56 19.82 9.16 12.71
C ALA A 56 19.27 9.47 14.11
N ARG A 57 19.42 8.54 15.07
CA ARG A 57 18.91 8.72 16.43
C ARG A 57 19.49 9.94 17.16
N ASP A 58 20.67 10.38 16.77
CA ASP A 58 21.40 11.52 17.31
C ASP A 58 21.51 12.71 16.34
N GLN A 59 20.93 12.59 15.14
CA GLN A 59 20.98 13.61 14.08
C GLN A 59 19.62 13.83 13.44
N GLN A 60 19.24 15.08 13.29
CA GLN A 60 17.98 15.50 12.67
C GLN A 60 16.73 14.85 13.27
N LEU A 61 16.82 14.27 14.47
CA LEU A 61 15.69 13.74 15.22
C LEU A 61 14.89 14.89 15.85
N GLN A 62 13.63 15.02 15.45
CA GLN A 62 12.69 16.01 16.01
C GLN A 62 12.02 15.45 17.26
N TRP A 63 11.52 14.21 17.17
CA TRP A 63 10.92 13.51 18.28
C TRP A 63 10.89 11.98 18.03
N GLN A 64 10.76 11.25 19.13
CA GLN A 64 10.56 9.80 19.17
C GLN A 64 9.51 9.48 20.20
N VAL A 65 8.61 8.54 19.90
CA VAL A 65 7.56 8.07 20.81
C VAL A 65 7.40 6.55 20.73
N THR A 66 6.96 5.94 21.83
CA THR A 66 6.61 4.52 21.90
C THR A 66 5.14 4.34 21.60
N LEU A 67 4.79 3.38 20.72
CA LEU A 67 3.44 3.07 20.28
C LEU A 67 3.13 1.58 20.47
N PRO A 68 1.85 1.18 20.49
CA PRO A 68 1.46 -0.20 20.30
C PRO A 68 2.10 -0.79 19.04
N THR A 69 2.48 -2.08 19.08
CA THR A 69 3.11 -2.76 17.94
C THR A 69 2.18 -2.83 16.72
N GLY A 70 2.74 -2.93 15.52
CA GLY A 70 1.99 -3.06 14.28
C GLY A 70 2.84 -2.71 13.07
N HIS A 71 2.36 -3.08 11.88
CA HIS A 71 3.09 -2.92 10.61
C HIS A 71 2.50 -1.84 9.70
N SER A 72 1.43 -1.16 10.12
CA SER A 72 0.85 -0.08 9.31
C SER A 72 1.83 1.05 9.09
N SER A 73 1.85 1.58 7.87
CA SER A 73 2.57 2.81 7.54
C SER A 73 1.88 4.02 8.16
N PRO A 74 2.60 5.10 8.47
CA PRO A 74 1.98 6.33 8.95
C PRO A 74 1.21 7.02 7.82
N VAL A 75 0.04 7.55 8.18
CA VAL A 75 -0.83 8.37 7.33
C VAL A 75 -0.99 9.73 7.96
N ILE A 76 -0.90 10.79 7.17
CA ILE A 76 -0.82 12.15 7.67
C ILE A 76 -1.83 13.02 6.94
N ALA A 77 -2.64 13.75 7.72
CA ALA A 77 -3.51 14.80 7.22
C ALA A 77 -3.51 15.99 8.19
N GLY A 78 -3.19 17.16 7.67
CA GLY A 78 -3.01 18.37 8.47
C GLY A 78 -2.01 18.15 9.60
N GLU A 79 -2.42 18.42 10.83
CA GLU A 79 -1.57 18.29 12.03
C GLU A 79 -1.67 16.92 12.71
N ARG A 80 -2.20 15.90 12.02
CA ARG A 80 -2.46 14.58 12.62
C ARG A 80 -1.76 13.46 11.85
N ILE A 81 -1.30 12.47 12.60
CA ILE A 81 -0.78 11.20 12.09
C ILE A 81 -1.72 10.09 12.55
N PHE A 82 -2.02 9.15 11.68
CA PHE A 82 -2.86 8.00 11.99
C PHE A 82 -2.11 6.69 11.74
N LEU A 83 -2.28 5.73 12.66
CA LEU A 83 -1.65 4.41 12.63
C LEU A 83 -2.60 3.36 13.23
N THR A 84 -2.49 2.12 12.78
CA THR A 84 -3.09 0.98 13.47
C THR A 84 -2.09 0.32 14.40
N GLY A 85 -2.57 -0.36 15.43
CA GLY A 85 -1.71 -1.05 16.39
C GLY A 85 -2.39 -2.20 17.10
N VAL A 86 -1.58 -3.04 17.77
CA VAL A 86 -2.01 -4.07 18.70
C VAL A 86 -1.46 -3.71 20.07
N ASP A 87 -2.35 -3.47 21.02
CA ASP A 87 -2.03 -3.12 22.40
C ASP A 87 -2.53 -4.20 23.36
N GLY A 88 -1.61 -5.08 23.75
CA GLY A 88 -1.96 -6.30 24.44
C GLY A 88 -2.83 -7.19 23.54
N GLU A 89 -4.11 -7.36 23.93
CA GLU A 89 -5.09 -8.12 23.15
C GLU A 89 -6.00 -7.23 22.27
N ASP A 90 -5.85 -5.90 22.35
CA ASP A 90 -6.73 -4.95 21.68
C ASP A 90 -6.18 -4.51 20.32
N LEU A 91 -7.02 -4.53 19.30
CA LEU A 91 -6.77 -3.80 18.05
C LEU A 91 -7.10 -2.32 18.28
N VAL A 92 -6.24 -1.43 17.82
CA VAL A 92 -6.40 0.01 18.06
C VAL A 92 -6.12 0.85 16.81
N MET A 93 -6.91 1.91 16.66
CA MET A 93 -6.60 3.06 15.81
C MET A 93 -6.02 4.16 16.68
N LEU A 94 -4.94 4.76 16.24
CA LEU A 94 -4.20 5.82 16.94
C LEU A 94 -4.21 7.11 16.13
N SER A 95 -4.34 8.24 16.81
CA SER A 95 -4.02 9.56 16.24
C SER A 95 -2.99 10.26 17.09
N LEU A 96 -1.96 10.78 16.43
CA LEU A 96 -0.86 11.52 17.05
C LEU A 96 -0.84 12.95 16.51
N GLU A 97 -0.31 13.86 17.33
CA GLU A 97 0.04 15.21 16.88
C GLU A 97 1.30 15.14 16.01
N ARG A 98 1.25 15.68 14.79
CA ARG A 98 2.37 15.65 13.84
C ARG A 98 3.62 16.36 14.35
N ALA A 99 3.44 17.47 15.09
CA ALA A 99 4.54 18.30 15.57
C ALA A 99 5.38 17.62 16.65
N SER A 100 4.77 16.81 17.53
CA SER A 100 5.39 16.29 18.74
C SER A 100 5.32 14.77 18.91
N GLY A 101 4.53 14.06 18.09
CA GLY A 101 4.24 12.65 18.28
C GLY A 101 3.29 12.34 19.46
N LYS A 102 2.77 13.38 20.15
CA LYS A 102 1.86 13.19 21.28
C LYS A 102 0.58 12.47 20.86
N LEU A 103 0.20 11.43 21.63
CA LEU A 103 -1.06 10.75 21.43
C LEU A 103 -2.24 11.70 21.69
N LEU A 104 -3.06 11.90 20.67
CA LEU A 104 -4.28 12.73 20.72
C LEU A 104 -5.50 11.89 21.11
N TRP A 105 -5.66 10.74 20.50
CA TRP A 105 -6.70 9.79 20.83
C TRP A 105 -6.31 8.36 20.43
N ARG A 106 -6.97 7.39 21.05
CA ARG A 106 -6.87 5.96 20.79
C ARG A 106 -8.28 5.37 20.81
N GLN A 107 -8.63 4.65 19.76
CA GLN A 107 -9.90 3.95 19.63
C GLN A 107 -9.68 2.45 19.56
N LYS A 108 -10.37 1.70 20.43
CA LYS A 108 -10.43 0.24 20.36
C LYS A 108 -11.32 -0.20 19.22
N VAL A 109 -10.90 -1.25 18.54
CA VAL A 109 -11.65 -1.91 17.47
C VAL A 109 -12.22 -3.22 18.03
N PRO A 110 -13.54 -3.41 18.01
CA PRO A 110 -14.14 -4.67 18.43
C PRO A 110 -13.71 -5.81 17.50
N TRP A 111 -13.34 -6.93 18.05
CA TRP A 111 -13.04 -8.13 17.29
C TRP A 111 -13.46 -9.39 18.05
N GLU A 112 -13.99 -10.38 17.31
CA GLU A 112 -14.49 -11.62 17.85
C GLU A 112 -13.65 -12.83 17.46
N THR A 113 -13.01 -12.77 16.28
CA THR A 113 -12.22 -13.87 15.73
C THR A 113 -10.75 -13.47 15.61
N LYS A 114 -9.90 -14.17 16.35
CA LYS A 114 -8.44 -14.03 16.22
C LYS A 114 -7.98 -14.84 15.01
N GLU A 115 -7.54 -14.14 13.97
CA GLU A 115 -6.92 -14.77 12.82
C GLU A 115 -5.59 -15.40 13.23
N LYS A 116 -5.32 -16.57 12.69
CA LYS A 116 -3.97 -17.16 12.74
C LYS A 116 -3.16 -16.61 11.57
N PHE A 117 -1.95 -16.16 11.83
CA PHE A 117 -1.05 -15.66 10.79
C PHE A 117 0.40 -16.03 11.12
N HIS A 118 1.24 -16.00 10.10
CA HIS A 118 2.67 -16.24 10.23
C HIS A 118 3.32 -15.13 11.09
N THR A 119 4.41 -15.46 11.77
CA THR A 119 5.13 -14.55 12.69
C THR A 119 5.60 -13.24 12.04
N THR A 120 5.74 -13.20 10.71
CA THR A 120 6.07 -11.98 9.95
C THR A 120 4.85 -11.09 9.65
N GLY A 121 3.64 -11.55 9.94
CA GLY A 121 2.40 -10.78 9.81
C GLY A 121 2.07 -10.00 11.08
N SER A 122 1.02 -9.21 11.00
CA SER A 122 0.43 -8.48 12.14
C SER A 122 -1.07 -8.34 11.96
N LEU A 123 -1.84 -8.36 13.06
CA LEU A 123 -3.26 -8.00 13.03
C LEU A 123 -3.48 -6.51 12.68
N ALA A 124 -2.44 -5.68 12.82
CA ALA A 124 -2.43 -4.26 12.51
C ALA A 124 -1.41 -3.94 11.40
N GLN A 125 -1.50 -4.66 10.27
CA GLN A 125 -0.58 -4.44 9.15
C GLN A 125 -1.17 -3.55 8.04
N SER A 126 -2.48 -3.53 7.89
CA SER A 126 -3.14 -2.64 6.93
C SER A 126 -2.94 -1.17 7.31
N THR A 127 -2.51 -0.37 6.35
CA THR A 127 -2.34 1.07 6.52
C THR A 127 -3.69 1.77 6.44
N PRO A 128 -4.04 2.66 7.37
CA PRO A 128 -5.28 3.42 7.28
C PRO A 128 -5.27 4.39 6.09
N VAL A 129 -6.42 4.98 5.81
CA VAL A 129 -6.59 6.02 4.79
C VAL A 129 -7.41 7.17 5.35
N THR A 130 -7.12 8.39 4.89
CA THR A 130 -7.88 9.59 5.28
C THR A 130 -8.00 10.58 4.13
N ASP A 131 -9.04 11.40 4.16
CA ASP A 131 -9.20 12.56 3.28
C ASP A 131 -9.14 13.90 4.04
N GLY A 132 -8.76 13.85 5.33
CA GLY A 132 -8.70 15.00 6.21
C GLY A 132 -10.00 15.26 7.00
N GLU A 133 -11.11 14.61 6.65
CA GLU A 133 -12.38 14.65 7.39
C GLU A 133 -12.60 13.34 8.17
N VAL A 134 -12.40 12.22 7.50
CA VAL A 134 -12.53 10.88 8.07
C VAL A 134 -11.21 10.13 8.01
N VAL A 135 -11.03 9.19 8.94
CA VAL A 135 -9.97 8.19 8.89
C VAL A 135 -10.60 6.81 8.94
N ILE A 136 -10.15 5.93 8.03
CA ILE A 136 -10.68 4.58 7.88
C ILE A 136 -9.54 3.59 8.04
N GLY A 137 -9.70 2.64 8.97
CA GLY A 137 -8.78 1.52 9.18
C GLY A 137 -9.42 0.20 8.81
N PHE A 138 -8.61 -0.73 8.31
CA PHE A 138 -9.00 -2.10 8.06
C PHE A 138 -8.26 -3.03 9.03
N PHE A 139 -9.00 -3.96 9.65
CA PHE A 139 -8.51 -4.84 10.71
C PHE A 139 -8.88 -6.30 10.45
N GLY A 140 -8.55 -6.79 9.25
CA GLY A 140 -8.82 -8.18 8.86
C GLY A 140 -10.28 -8.56 9.05
N SER A 141 -10.54 -9.66 9.76
CA SER A 141 -11.90 -10.18 9.98
C SER A 141 -12.80 -9.25 10.80
N SER A 142 -12.23 -8.30 11.55
CA SER A 142 -13.01 -7.23 12.18
C SER A 142 -13.60 -6.24 11.17
N GLY A 143 -12.99 -6.11 9.98
CA GLY A 143 -13.48 -5.30 8.87
C GLY A 143 -12.99 -3.87 8.85
N LEU A 144 -13.76 -3.01 8.18
CA LEU A 144 -13.52 -1.58 8.06
C LEU A 144 -14.19 -0.83 9.23
N HIS A 145 -13.45 0.13 9.78
CA HIS A 145 -13.93 1.02 10.81
C HIS A 145 -13.55 2.46 10.46
N ALA A 146 -14.50 3.38 10.63
CA ALA A 146 -14.32 4.79 10.31
C ALA A 146 -14.57 5.68 11.52
N TRP A 147 -13.76 6.73 11.61
CA TRP A 147 -13.86 7.79 12.62
C TRP A 147 -13.72 9.15 11.95
N THR A 148 -14.23 10.19 12.60
CA THR A 148 -13.76 11.54 12.27
C THR A 148 -12.27 11.65 12.60
N VAL A 149 -11.57 12.60 11.98
CA VAL A 149 -10.17 12.86 12.36
C VAL A 149 -10.00 13.27 13.83
N ALA A 150 -11.10 13.70 14.50
CA ALA A 150 -11.15 13.98 15.94
C ALA A 150 -11.30 12.70 16.80
N GLY A 151 -11.57 11.54 16.21
CA GLY A 151 -11.67 10.25 16.89
C GLY A 151 -13.12 9.82 17.22
N GLU A 152 -14.14 10.55 16.76
CA GLU A 152 -15.54 10.13 16.95
C GLU A 152 -15.89 8.99 15.99
N PRO A 153 -16.46 7.87 16.46
CA PRO A 153 -16.82 6.75 15.59
C PRO A 153 -17.96 7.15 14.64
N LEU A 154 -17.85 6.75 13.38
CA LEU A 154 -18.84 7.03 12.34
C LEU A 154 -19.61 5.77 11.93
N TRP A 155 -18.89 4.78 11.41
CA TRP A 155 -19.47 3.52 10.93
C TRP A 155 -18.47 2.38 10.99
N SER A 156 -18.96 1.16 10.90
CA SER A 156 -18.17 -0.05 10.72
C SER A 156 -18.83 -1.01 9.75
N VAL A 157 -18.00 -1.73 8.99
CA VAL A 157 -18.44 -2.81 8.09
C VAL A 157 -17.70 -4.06 8.50
N ARG A 158 -18.41 -4.99 9.12
CA ARG A 158 -17.85 -6.27 9.52
C ARG A 158 -17.53 -7.11 8.29
N MET A 159 -16.42 -7.79 8.32
CA MET A 159 -15.93 -8.67 7.25
C MET A 159 -15.43 -9.97 7.87
N GLY A 160 -15.15 -10.96 7.00
CA GLY A 160 -14.61 -12.24 7.47
C GLY A 160 -15.63 -13.21 8.05
N PRO A 161 -15.20 -14.33 8.67
CA PRO A 161 -13.81 -14.65 8.98
C PRO A 161 -12.96 -14.87 7.73
N PHE A 162 -11.71 -14.37 7.75
CA PHE A 162 -10.77 -14.54 6.66
C PHE A 162 -9.77 -15.66 6.92
N ALA A 163 -9.42 -16.41 5.88
CA ALA A 163 -8.34 -17.39 5.89
C ALA A 163 -7.20 -16.89 5.02
N ASN A 164 -6.08 -16.52 5.65
CA ASN A 164 -4.88 -16.05 4.97
C ASN A 164 -3.67 -16.25 5.88
N ASP A 165 -2.63 -16.92 5.38
CA ASP A 165 -1.47 -17.30 6.20
C ASP A 165 -0.68 -16.12 6.76
N PHE A 166 -0.72 -14.96 6.11
CA PHE A 166 0.04 -13.76 6.53
C PHE A 166 -0.86 -12.61 7.02
N GLY A 167 -2.15 -12.88 7.20
CA GLY A 167 -3.13 -11.87 7.58
C GLY A 167 -3.56 -10.97 6.42
N ALA A 168 -4.34 -9.95 6.72
CA ALA A 168 -4.95 -9.06 5.74
C ALA A 168 -4.01 -7.87 5.41
N GLY A 169 -3.18 -8.02 4.38
CA GLY A 169 -2.12 -7.06 4.04
C GLY A 169 -2.54 -5.90 3.13
N SER A 170 -3.65 -6.03 2.39
CA SER A 170 -4.16 -4.94 1.55
C SER A 170 -4.67 -3.78 2.39
N SER A 171 -4.51 -2.56 1.90
CA SER A 171 -4.96 -1.34 2.59
C SER A 171 -6.14 -0.71 1.84
N PRO A 172 -7.09 -0.05 2.54
CA PRO A 172 -8.16 0.70 1.89
C PRO A 172 -7.61 1.93 1.17
N VAL A 173 -8.31 2.35 0.11
CA VAL A 173 -8.00 3.56 -0.66
C VAL A 173 -9.26 4.42 -0.76
N ILE A 174 -9.11 5.74 -0.58
CA ILE A 174 -10.19 6.71 -0.81
C ILE A 174 -10.00 7.39 -2.16
N GLU A 175 -11.09 7.44 -2.94
CA GLU A 175 -11.19 8.26 -4.16
C GLU A 175 -12.53 8.99 -4.18
N GLY A 176 -12.51 10.28 -3.90
CA GLY A 176 -13.71 11.09 -3.73
C GLY A 176 -14.62 10.53 -2.62
N GLU A 177 -15.87 10.24 -2.91
CA GLU A 177 -16.83 9.66 -1.96
C GLU A 177 -16.77 8.12 -1.88
N ARG A 178 -15.74 7.47 -2.44
CA ARG A 178 -15.58 6.03 -2.53
C ARG A 178 -14.46 5.51 -1.65
N VAL A 179 -14.69 4.39 -0.97
CA VAL A 179 -13.67 3.59 -0.28
C VAL A 179 -13.54 2.28 -1.01
N VAL A 180 -12.38 2.00 -1.54
CA VAL A 180 -12.05 0.75 -2.26
C VAL A 180 -11.37 -0.21 -1.30
N MET A 181 -11.83 -1.45 -1.25
CA MET A 181 -11.22 -2.53 -0.48
C MET A 181 -11.11 -3.80 -1.31
N VAL A 182 -9.91 -4.38 -1.33
CA VAL A 182 -9.61 -5.66 -1.99
C VAL A 182 -9.21 -6.66 -0.93
N GLN A 183 -9.81 -7.84 -0.99
CA GLN A 183 -9.48 -8.96 -0.12
C GLN A 183 -9.38 -10.23 -0.95
N ASP A 184 -8.16 -10.57 -1.35
CA ASP A 184 -7.83 -11.84 -2.00
C ASP A 184 -7.34 -12.83 -0.93
N HIS A 185 -8.14 -13.84 -0.67
CA HIS A 185 -7.93 -14.86 0.37
C HIS A 185 -7.87 -16.26 -0.22
N ASP A 186 -7.78 -17.27 0.62
CA ASP A 186 -7.90 -18.67 0.19
C ASP A 186 -9.33 -19.01 -0.22
N VAL A 187 -10.31 -18.38 0.43
CA VAL A 187 -11.74 -18.50 0.13
C VAL A 187 -12.39 -17.11 0.14
N ASP A 188 -13.47 -16.96 -0.63
CA ASP A 188 -14.31 -15.76 -0.67
C ASP A 188 -13.58 -14.45 -1.01
N SER A 189 -12.62 -14.52 -1.94
CA SER A 189 -11.93 -13.33 -2.44
C SER A 189 -12.90 -12.35 -3.08
N PHE A 190 -12.70 -11.05 -2.84
CA PHE A 190 -13.55 -10.01 -3.39
C PHE A 190 -12.85 -8.66 -3.54
N ILE A 191 -13.45 -7.80 -4.38
CA ILE A 191 -13.25 -6.36 -4.37
C ILE A 191 -14.58 -5.69 -4.11
N ALA A 192 -14.59 -4.67 -3.27
CA ALA A 192 -15.81 -3.91 -2.97
C ALA A 192 -15.53 -2.42 -2.85
N VAL A 193 -16.53 -1.63 -3.16
CA VAL A 193 -16.54 -0.18 -2.98
C VAL A 193 -17.65 0.21 -2.03
N TYR A 194 -17.31 1.05 -1.07
CA TYR A 194 -18.21 1.55 -0.05
C TYR A 194 -18.35 3.07 -0.15
N ASP A 195 -19.48 3.59 0.29
CA ASP A 195 -19.68 5.02 0.50
C ASP A 195 -18.85 5.47 1.71
N ARG A 196 -18.00 6.46 1.53
CA ARG A 196 -17.05 6.96 2.52
C ARG A 196 -17.71 7.46 3.81
N ARG A 197 -18.89 8.08 3.71
CA ARG A 197 -19.56 8.72 4.85
C ARG A 197 -20.38 7.76 5.67
N SER A 198 -20.96 6.74 5.02
CA SER A 198 -21.92 5.84 5.65
C SER A 198 -21.44 4.38 5.79
N GLY A 199 -20.37 3.99 5.11
CA GLY A 199 -19.93 2.59 5.03
C GLY A 199 -20.86 1.70 4.21
N ARG A 200 -21.91 2.27 3.58
CA ARG A 200 -22.82 1.49 2.73
C ARG A 200 -22.10 0.93 1.52
N GLN A 201 -22.18 -0.38 1.31
CA GLN A 201 -21.62 -1.02 0.12
C GLN A 201 -22.33 -0.50 -1.14
N ILE A 202 -21.56 -0.03 -2.11
CA ILE A 202 -22.05 0.47 -3.39
C ILE A 202 -22.09 -0.67 -4.38
N TRP A 203 -20.99 -1.41 -4.50
CA TRP A 203 -20.91 -2.63 -5.28
C TRP A 203 -19.85 -3.58 -4.70
N ARG A 204 -19.96 -4.86 -5.06
CA ARG A 204 -18.98 -5.91 -4.75
C ARG A 204 -18.87 -6.83 -5.93
N GLN A 205 -17.64 -7.25 -6.26
CA GLN A 205 -17.35 -8.25 -7.27
C GLN A 205 -16.66 -9.44 -6.63
N ASP A 206 -17.06 -10.62 -7.04
CA ASP A 206 -16.40 -11.88 -6.71
C ASP A 206 -15.03 -11.92 -7.38
N ARG A 207 -14.04 -12.43 -6.63
CA ARG A 207 -12.66 -12.63 -7.07
C ARG A 207 -12.13 -14.02 -6.72
N SER A 208 -13.01 -15.00 -6.59
CA SER A 208 -12.68 -16.37 -6.17
C SER A 208 -11.64 -17.07 -7.07
N GLU A 209 -11.43 -16.56 -8.29
CA GLU A 209 -10.35 -16.98 -9.18
C GLU A 209 -8.95 -16.58 -8.69
N PHE A 210 -8.86 -15.54 -7.84
CA PHE A 210 -7.59 -15.06 -7.30
C PHE A 210 -7.38 -15.59 -5.90
N LEU A 211 -6.23 -16.22 -5.71
CA LEU A 211 -5.79 -16.67 -4.40
C LEU A 211 -5.21 -15.49 -3.62
N ARG A 212 -4.67 -15.78 -2.45
CA ARG A 212 -4.08 -14.79 -1.55
C ARG A 212 -3.13 -13.81 -2.26
N ASN A 213 -3.45 -12.53 -2.19
CA ASN A 213 -2.60 -11.42 -2.56
C ASN A 213 -2.69 -10.33 -1.50
N TYR A 214 -1.67 -9.51 -1.43
CA TYR A 214 -1.53 -8.50 -0.37
C TYR A 214 -1.41 -7.08 -0.94
N ALA A 215 -1.46 -6.95 -2.27
CA ALA A 215 -1.35 -5.67 -2.97
C ALA A 215 -2.47 -4.71 -2.57
N THR A 216 -2.10 -3.47 -2.25
CA THR A 216 -3.05 -2.37 -2.11
C THR A 216 -3.49 -1.93 -3.52
N PRO A 217 -4.79 -1.71 -3.76
CA PRO A 217 -5.26 -1.25 -5.07
C PRO A 217 -4.76 0.16 -5.38
N LEU A 218 -4.61 0.46 -6.67
CA LEU A 218 -4.23 1.77 -7.17
C LEU A 218 -5.38 2.38 -7.97
N ILE A 219 -5.65 3.67 -7.78
CA ILE A 219 -6.58 4.40 -8.64
C ILE A 219 -5.82 4.98 -9.82
N TRP A 220 -6.24 4.60 -11.03
CA TRP A 220 -5.65 5.06 -12.29
C TRP A 220 -6.66 5.87 -13.10
N ASN A 221 -6.38 7.13 -13.33
CA ASN A 221 -7.21 7.98 -14.18
C ASN A 221 -6.72 7.90 -15.62
N VAL A 222 -7.53 7.31 -16.49
CA VAL A 222 -7.25 7.18 -17.92
C VAL A 222 -8.33 7.89 -18.71
N ASN A 223 -7.98 9.00 -19.34
CA ASN A 223 -8.90 9.82 -20.15
C ASN A 223 -10.18 10.24 -19.37
N GLY A 224 -10.02 10.61 -18.10
CA GLY A 224 -11.14 11.01 -17.24
C GLY A 224 -11.94 9.86 -16.63
N ARG A 225 -11.66 8.62 -16.99
CA ARG A 225 -12.25 7.41 -16.39
C ARG A 225 -11.36 6.90 -15.26
N ARG A 226 -11.90 6.84 -14.05
CA ARG A 226 -11.19 6.31 -12.88
C ARG A 226 -11.31 4.79 -12.84
N GLN A 227 -10.18 4.12 -12.77
CA GLN A 227 -10.08 2.68 -12.74
C GLN A 227 -9.37 2.24 -11.46
N ILE A 228 -9.75 1.08 -10.93
CA ILE A 228 -9.08 0.42 -9.81
C ILE A 228 -8.18 -0.66 -10.38
N VAL A 229 -6.87 -0.51 -10.25
CA VAL A 229 -5.90 -1.51 -10.70
C VAL A 229 -5.48 -2.38 -9.53
N VAL A 230 -5.61 -3.70 -9.68
CA VAL A 230 -5.25 -4.70 -8.68
C VAL A 230 -4.25 -5.69 -9.28
N LEU A 231 -3.12 -5.85 -8.63
CA LEU A 231 -2.17 -6.92 -8.94
C LEU A 231 -2.66 -8.19 -8.23
N ALA A 232 -2.92 -9.24 -8.98
CA ALA A 232 -3.53 -10.47 -8.48
C ALA A 232 -2.83 -11.71 -9.04
N THR A 233 -3.24 -12.88 -8.57
CA THR A 233 -2.69 -14.19 -8.99
C THR A 233 -2.75 -14.33 -10.51
N LEU A 234 -1.59 -14.39 -11.17
CA LEU A 234 -1.39 -14.56 -12.60
C LEU A 234 -1.91 -13.43 -13.50
N ARG A 235 -2.63 -12.43 -12.96
CA ARG A 235 -3.24 -11.35 -13.72
C ARG A 235 -3.12 -10.01 -12.99
N ILE A 236 -2.94 -8.93 -13.75
CA ILE A 236 -3.24 -7.57 -13.31
C ILE A 236 -4.63 -7.27 -13.85
N VAL A 237 -5.52 -6.79 -13.01
CA VAL A 237 -6.92 -6.52 -13.39
C VAL A 237 -7.30 -5.10 -13.09
N SER A 238 -7.98 -4.47 -14.02
CA SER A 238 -8.55 -3.14 -13.86
C SER A 238 -10.07 -3.20 -13.80
N TYR A 239 -10.63 -2.52 -12.81
CA TYR A 239 -12.07 -2.36 -12.64
C TYR A 239 -12.48 -0.90 -12.79
N ASP A 240 -13.65 -0.67 -13.35
CA ASP A 240 -14.27 0.65 -13.35
C ASP A 240 -14.70 1.03 -11.92
N LEU A 241 -14.28 2.20 -11.44
CA LEU A 241 -14.53 2.63 -10.05
C LEU A 241 -16.04 2.75 -9.74
N GLU A 242 -16.84 3.18 -10.69
CA GLU A 242 -18.26 3.46 -10.46
C GLU A 242 -19.12 2.19 -10.56
N THR A 243 -18.78 1.27 -11.47
CA THR A 243 -19.62 0.10 -11.76
C THR A 243 -19.07 -1.23 -11.24
N GLY A 244 -17.77 -1.30 -10.96
CA GLY A 244 -17.07 -2.54 -10.62
C GLY A 244 -16.83 -3.48 -11.82
N ALA A 245 -17.22 -3.10 -13.03
CA ALA A 245 -16.99 -3.93 -14.22
C ALA A 245 -15.49 -4.03 -14.53
N GLU A 246 -15.03 -5.23 -14.88
CA GLU A 246 -13.66 -5.41 -15.39
C GLU A 246 -13.50 -4.62 -16.70
N VAL A 247 -12.44 -3.82 -16.79
CA VAL A 247 -12.14 -3.00 -17.96
C VAL A 247 -11.12 -3.67 -18.84
N TRP A 248 -10.01 -4.08 -18.26
CA TRP A 248 -8.92 -4.77 -18.94
C TRP A 248 -8.14 -5.66 -17.97
N SER A 249 -7.37 -6.57 -18.54
CA SER A 249 -6.39 -7.36 -17.79
C SER A 249 -5.08 -7.55 -18.55
N VAL A 250 -4.01 -7.82 -17.79
CA VAL A 250 -2.70 -8.27 -18.28
C VAL A 250 -2.38 -9.59 -17.60
N SER A 251 -2.05 -10.61 -18.37
CA SER A 251 -1.76 -11.97 -17.91
C SER A 251 -0.27 -12.25 -17.82
N GLY A 252 0.12 -13.34 -17.16
CA GLY A 252 1.50 -13.82 -17.12
C GLY A 252 2.37 -13.14 -16.05
N VAL A 253 1.79 -12.82 -14.90
CA VAL A 253 2.49 -12.32 -13.71
C VAL A 253 2.61 -13.40 -12.63
N SER A 254 3.13 -13.05 -11.45
CA SER A 254 3.38 -13.98 -10.34
C SER A 254 2.11 -14.57 -9.72
N ARG A 255 2.28 -15.63 -8.93
CA ARG A 255 1.18 -16.32 -8.23
C ARG A 255 0.69 -15.61 -6.97
N ILE A 256 1.56 -14.88 -6.26
CA ILE A 256 1.24 -14.08 -5.07
C ILE A 256 1.95 -12.75 -5.23
N ILE A 257 1.25 -11.66 -4.98
CA ILE A 257 1.81 -10.32 -5.19
C ILE A 257 1.58 -9.47 -3.93
N ASN A 258 2.67 -8.89 -3.44
CA ASN A 258 2.67 -8.01 -2.26
C ASN A 258 2.75 -6.53 -2.65
N MET A 259 3.17 -6.24 -3.87
CA MET A 259 3.54 -4.91 -4.34
C MET A 259 2.34 -4.16 -4.90
N THR A 260 2.31 -2.86 -4.64
CA THR A 260 1.37 -1.90 -5.26
C THR A 260 2.03 -1.31 -6.51
N PRO A 261 1.32 -1.19 -7.63
CA PRO A 261 1.87 -0.55 -8.82
C PRO A 261 2.04 0.97 -8.61
N VAL A 262 2.79 1.61 -9.50
CA VAL A 262 2.98 3.07 -9.51
C VAL A 262 2.70 3.64 -10.89
N ILE A 263 2.28 4.90 -10.93
CA ILE A 263 2.11 5.66 -12.17
C ILE A 263 3.30 6.60 -12.33
N GLY A 264 3.87 6.63 -13.51
CA GLY A 264 4.94 7.55 -13.88
C GLY A 264 4.55 8.56 -14.95
N ASP A 265 5.57 9.09 -15.62
CA ASP A 265 5.39 10.04 -16.70
C ASP A 265 4.52 9.44 -17.83
N ASP A 266 3.87 10.31 -18.60
CA ASP A 266 2.95 9.93 -19.69
C ASP A 266 1.83 8.97 -19.24
N ASN A 267 1.51 9.00 -17.93
CA ASN A 267 0.50 8.15 -17.33
C ASN A 267 0.76 6.65 -17.52
N ILE A 268 2.03 6.24 -17.61
CA ILE A 268 2.45 4.83 -17.71
C ILE A 268 2.32 4.17 -16.34
N LEU A 269 1.71 2.98 -16.30
CA LEU A 269 1.60 2.15 -15.11
C LEU A 269 2.80 1.19 -15.04
N TYR A 270 3.50 1.17 -13.92
CA TYR A 270 4.58 0.22 -13.64
C TYR A 270 4.17 -0.75 -12.55
N ALA A 271 4.19 -2.04 -12.87
CA ALA A 271 3.81 -3.13 -11.99
C ALA A 271 4.97 -4.10 -11.79
N ALA A 272 5.39 -4.30 -10.54
CA ALA A 272 6.36 -5.33 -10.18
C ALA A 272 5.63 -6.50 -9.53
N CYS A 273 5.92 -7.70 -9.98
CA CYS A 273 5.26 -8.92 -9.56
C CYS A 273 6.31 -9.99 -9.26
N PHE A 274 6.38 -10.43 -8.00
CA PHE A 274 7.34 -11.43 -7.56
C PHE A 274 6.70 -12.40 -6.56
N SER A 275 7.02 -13.67 -6.71
CA SER A 275 6.73 -14.70 -5.73
C SER A 275 7.85 -15.74 -5.72
N PRO A 276 8.32 -16.21 -4.55
CA PRO A 276 9.25 -17.31 -4.47
C PRO A 276 8.73 -18.54 -5.22
N GLY A 277 9.61 -19.26 -5.92
CA GLY A 277 9.26 -20.43 -6.69
C GLY A 277 8.59 -20.17 -8.05
N ASN A 278 8.57 -18.92 -8.52
CA ASN A 278 8.13 -18.58 -9.89
C ASN A 278 9.31 -18.36 -10.87
N ASP A 279 10.54 -18.30 -10.38
CA ASP A 279 11.72 -18.32 -11.23
C ASP A 279 12.06 -19.78 -11.63
N ALA A 280 12.64 -19.97 -12.81
CA ALA A 280 12.91 -21.30 -13.35
C ALA A 280 13.85 -22.13 -12.46
N GLU A 281 14.75 -21.45 -11.73
CA GLU A 281 15.80 -22.07 -10.92
C GLU A 281 15.28 -22.67 -9.60
N ASP A 282 14.21 -22.11 -9.02
CA ASP A 282 13.63 -22.53 -7.74
C ASP A 282 12.17 -23.02 -7.85
N ARG A 283 11.70 -23.22 -9.08
CA ARG A 283 10.35 -23.70 -9.35
C ARG A 283 10.18 -25.17 -8.95
N VAL A 284 9.28 -25.42 -8.03
CA VAL A 284 8.78 -26.76 -7.75
C VAL A 284 7.56 -27.01 -8.63
N THR A 285 7.66 -27.93 -9.58
CA THR A 285 6.55 -28.30 -10.46
C THR A 285 5.56 -29.16 -9.67
N PRO A 286 4.27 -28.81 -9.64
CA PRO A 286 3.24 -29.66 -9.04
C PRO A 286 3.14 -31.03 -9.75
N LEU A 287 2.65 -32.04 -9.05
CA LEU A 287 2.21 -33.29 -9.66
C LEU A 287 1.05 -32.99 -10.63
N THR A 288 0.91 -33.81 -11.68
CA THR A 288 -0.31 -33.79 -12.48
C THR A 288 -1.50 -34.30 -11.65
N ILE A 289 -2.72 -34.01 -12.08
CA ILE A 289 -3.94 -34.50 -11.41
C ILE A 289 -3.94 -36.03 -11.36
N ASP A 290 -3.55 -36.68 -12.44
CA ASP A 290 -3.52 -38.17 -12.51
C ASP A 290 -2.45 -38.78 -11.61
N GLU A 291 -1.28 -38.15 -11.50
CA GLU A 291 -0.23 -38.59 -10.58
C GLU A 291 -0.65 -38.43 -9.11
N LEU A 292 -1.28 -37.28 -8.74
CA LEU A 292 -1.70 -37.06 -7.37
C LEU A 292 -2.90 -37.95 -6.99
N PHE A 293 -3.97 -37.94 -7.78
CA PHE A 293 -5.20 -38.67 -7.47
C PHE A 293 -5.11 -40.17 -7.81
N GLY A 294 -4.02 -40.59 -8.44
CA GLY A 294 -3.65 -42.01 -8.50
C GLY A 294 -3.14 -42.59 -7.17
N ALA A 295 -2.85 -41.72 -6.18
CA ALA A 295 -2.45 -42.07 -4.81
C ALA A 295 -3.60 -42.14 -3.82
N ASP A 296 -4.84 -41.84 -4.23
CA ASP A 296 -6.07 -42.00 -3.45
C ASP A 296 -6.24 -43.48 -3.06
N GLY A 297 -5.83 -43.80 -1.82
CA GLY A 297 -5.69 -45.17 -1.35
C GLY A 297 -6.99 -45.81 -0.87
N ASP A 298 -7.96 -44.99 -0.44
CA ASP A 298 -9.25 -45.45 0.04
C ASP A 298 -10.39 -45.27 -0.98
N GLY A 299 -10.12 -44.59 -2.11
CA GLY A 299 -11.03 -44.43 -3.21
C GLY A 299 -12.16 -43.44 -2.92
N ASN A 300 -12.00 -42.52 -1.97
CA ASN A 300 -13.02 -41.55 -1.59
C ASN A 300 -13.10 -40.35 -2.54
N GLY A 301 -12.15 -40.18 -3.46
CA GLY A 301 -12.10 -39.14 -4.49
C GLY A 301 -11.44 -37.83 -4.01
N THR A 302 -10.87 -37.83 -2.81
CA THR A 302 -10.06 -36.73 -2.23
C THR A 302 -8.67 -37.27 -1.88
N ILE A 303 -7.75 -36.37 -1.58
CA ILE A 303 -6.41 -36.70 -1.07
C ILE A 303 -6.26 -36.10 0.32
N GLU A 304 -6.00 -36.94 1.30
CA GLU A 304 -5.56 -36.52 2.62
C GLU A 304 -4.04 -36.34 2.64
N GLU A 305 -3.51 -35.60 3.63
CA GLU A 305 -2.06 -35.34 3.72
C GLU A 305 -1.24 -36.62 3.81
N ALA A 306 -1.79 -37.68 4.43
CA ALA A 306 -1.15 -38.97 4.55
C ALA A 306 -0.98 -39.72 3.21
N GLU A 307 -1.91 -39.51 2.29
CA GLU A 307 -1.94 -40.13 0.94
C GLU A 307 -1.10 -39.34 -0.07
N PHE A 308 -0.77 -38.08 0.26
CA PHE A 308 0.02 -37.24 -0.64
C PHE A 308 1.39 -37.90 -0.90
N PRO A 309 1.76 -38.12 -2.17
CA PRO A 309 3.04 -38.76 -2.51
C PRO A 309 4.25 -38.06 -1.88
N ASP A 310 5.38 -38.77 -1.75
CA ASP A 310 6.65 -38.17 -1.35
C ASP A 310 7.16 -37.22 -2.45
N HIS A 311 6.74 -35.99 -2.34
CA HIS A 311 7.02 -34.95 -3.32
C HIS A 311 7.17 -33.60 -2.59
N PRO A 312 8.05 -32.66 -3.03
CA PRO A 312 8.23 -31.34 -2.39
C PRO A 312 6.94 -30.53 -2.24
N PHE A 313 5.94 -30.80 -3.07
CA PHE A 313 4.62 -30.16 -3.00
C PHE A 313 3.77 -30.60 -1.81
N ARG A 314 4.09 -31.75 -1.19
CA ARG A 314 3.41 -32.25 0.02
C ARG A 314 3.45 -31.23 1.16
N GLY A 315 4.58 -30.55 1.36
CA GLY A 315 4.72 -29.51 2.38
C GLY A 315 3.82 -28.28 2.16
N ARG A 316 3.08 -28.26 1.04
CA ARG A 316 2.10 -27.20 0.72
C ARG A 316 0.64 -27.67 0.87
N PHE A 317 0.40 -28.88 1.40
CA PHE A 317 -0.94 -29.47 1.51
C PHE A 317 -1.94 -28.46 2.13
N SER A 318 -1.59 -27.84 3.24
CA SER A 318 -2.44 -26.82 3.88
C SER A 318 -2.72 -25.58 3.04
N GLN A 319 -1.94 -25.32 1.98
CA GLN A 319 -2.17 -24.21 1.03
C GLN A 319 -3.03 -24.67 -0.15
N LEU A 320 -2.99 -25.95 -0.49
CA LEU A 320 -3.78 -26.56 -1.56
C LEU A 320 -5.21 -26.83 -1.10
N ASP A 321 -5.38 -27.35 0.11
CA ASP A 321 -6.65 -27.49 0.81
C ASP A 321 -7.16 -26.08 1.21
N ARG A 322 -7.97 -25.49 0.35
CA ARG A 322 -8.41 -24.10 0.46
C ARG A 322 -9.43 -23.88 1.58
N ASN A 323 -10.35 -24.83 1.72
CA ASN A 323 -11.43 -24.76 2.70
C ASN A 323 -11.02 -25.26 4.09
N LYS A 324 -9.79 -25.88 4.21
CA LYS A 324 -9.22 -26.40 5.45
C LYS A 324 -9.99 -27.57 6.05
N ASP A 325 -10.68 -28.34 5.23
CA ASP A 325 -11.43 -29.52 5.67
C ASP A 325 -10.57 -30.81 5.74
N GLN A 326 -9.27 -30.72 5.39
CA GLN A 326 -8.27 -31.79 5.34
C GLN A 326 -8.48 -32.81 4.21
N HIS A 327 -9.38 -32.51 3.28
CA HIS A 327 -9.70 -33.33 2.11
C HIS A 327 -9.45 -32.52 0.84
N LEU A 328 -8.34 -32.76 0.16
CA LEU A 328 -7.98 -32.04 -1.06
C LEU A 328 -8.76 -32.61 -2.26
N THR A 329 -9.67 -31.85 -2.80
CA THR A 329 -10.42 -32.21 -4.00
C THR A 329 -9.62 -31.91 -5.27
N LYS A 330 -9.99 -32.56 -6.40
CA LYS A 330 -9.41 -32.26 -7.73
C LYS A 330 -9.55 -30.79 -8.10
N ALA A 331 -10.70 -30.20 -7.84
CA ALA A 331 -11.00 -28.80 -8.15
C ALA A 331 -10.10 -27.84 -7.35
N GLU A 332 -9.91 -28.07 -6.04
CA GLU A 332 -9.01 -27.29 -5.23
C GLU A 332 -7.57 -27.39 -5.71
N TYR A 333 -7.13 -28.63 -5.99
CA TYR A 333 -5.78 -28.88 -6.48
C TYR A 333 -5.52 -28.16 -7.80
N GLU A 334 -6.42 -28.25 -8.76
CA GLU A 334 -6.30 -27.59 -10.06
C GLU A 334 -6.15 -26.08 -9.92
N VAL A 335 -7.01 -25.46 -9.11
CA VAL A 335 -6.98 -24.00 -8.87
C VAL A 335 -5.70 -23.60 -8.14
N ALA A 336 -5.31 -24.33 -7.09
CA ALA A 336 -4.17 -23.97 -6.25
C ALA A 336 -2.80 -24.33 -6.87
N SER A 337 -2.71 -25.35 -7.72
CA SER A 337 -1.45 -25.77 -8.37
C SER A 337 -1.12 -24.96 -9.63
N ARG A 338 -2.13 -24.53 -10.41
CA ARG A 338 -1.97 -23.76 -11.64
C ARG A 338 -1.03 -22.54 -11.50
N PRO A 339 -1.12 -21.70 -10.46
CA PRO A 339 -0.24 -20.54 -10.31
C PRO A 339 1.24 -20.90 -10.13
N HIS A 340 1.55 -22.11 -9.64
CA HIS A 340 2.92 -22.57 -9.50
C HIS A 340 3.56 -22.94 -10.85
N VAL A 341 2.76 -23.34 -11.82
CA VAL A 341 3.21 -23.65 -13.19
C VAL A 341 3.28 -22.39 -14.04
N ALA A 342 2.22 -21.59 -14.01
CA ALA A 342 2.02 -20.47 -14.92
C ALA A 342 2.63 -19.13 -14.41
N GLY A 343 2.91 -19.00 -13.11
CA GLY A 343 3.42 -17.76 -12.52
C GLY A 343 4.80 -17.39 -13.03
N ARG A 344 5.03 -16.08 -13.23
CA ARG A 344 6.28 -15.51 -13.72
C ARG A 344 6.62 -14.24 -12.95
N ASN A 345 7.85 -14.14 -12.48
CA ASN A 345 8.35 -12.92 -11.86
C ASN A 345 8.72 -11.89 -12.93
N VAL A 346 8.10 -10.71 -12.87
CA VAL A 346 8.24 -9.69 -13.92
C VAL A 346 7.93 -8.29 -13.41
N VAL A 347 8.63 -7.30 -13.96
CA VAL A 347 8.26 -5.87 -13.91
C VAL A 347 7.75 -5.49 -15.28
N LEU A 348 6.60 -4.83 -15.33
CA LEU A 348 5.94 -4.41 -16.56
C LEU A 348 5.75 -2.91 -16.59
N ALA A 349 5.91 -2.30 -17.78
CA ALA A 349 5.39 -0.97 -18.10
C ALA A 349 4.17 -1.14 -18.99
N ILE A 350 3.05 -0.54 -18.59
CA ILE A 350 1.76 -0.68 -19.27
C ILE A 350 1.26 0.71 -19.65
N ARG A 351 1.05 0.94 -20.96
CA ARG A 351 0.48 2.20 -21.44
C ARG A 351 -1.01 2.30 -21.11
N PRO A 352 -1.53 3.53 -20.90
CA PRO A 352 -2.94 3.73 -20.58
C PRO A 352 -3.87 3.32 -21.75
N GLY A 353 -5.09 2.91 -21.40
CA GLY A 353 -6.16 2.57 -22.35
C GLY A 353 -6.37 1.08 -22.50
N GLY A 354 -7.12 0.71 -23.55
CA GLY A 354 -7.48 -0.68 -23.86
C GLY A 354 -8.68 -1.21 -23.10
N THR A 355 -9.17 -2.36 -23.56
CA THR A 355 -10.25 -3.15 -22.94
C THR A 355 -10.00 -4.64 -23.18
N GLY A 356 -10.50 -5.50 -22.29
CA GLY A 356 -10.29 -6.94 -22.35
C GLY A 356 -8.82 -7.31 -22.08
N ASP A 357 -8.33 -8.39 -22.66
CA ASP A 357 -6.91 -8.78 -22.50
C ASP A 357 -6.00 -7.87 -23.34
N ILE A 358 -5.23 -7.03 -22.65
CA ILE A 358 -4.31 -6.07 -23.26
C ILE A 358 -2.83 -6.52 -23.20
N THR A 359 -2.55 -7.76 -22.78
CA THR A 359 -1.20 -8.28 -22.60
C THR A 359 -0.30 -8.06 -23.82
N GLY A 360 -0.78 -8.44 -25.01
CA GLY A 360 -0.01 -8.33 -26.25
C GLY A 360 -0.01 -6.93 -26.91
N THR A 361 -0.76 -5.97 -26.37
CA THR A 361 -0.97 -4.68 -27.04
C THR A 361 -0.54 -3.47 -26.23
N HIS A 362 -0.57 -3.53 -24.88
CA HIS A 362 -0.30 -2.38 -24.03
C HIS A 362 0.95 -2.54 -23.15
N VAL A 363 1.51 -3.73 -23.02
CA VAL A 363 2.81 -3.91 -22.35
C VAL A 363 3.89 -3.34 -23.28
N LEU A 364 4.60 -2.33 -22.78
CA LEU A 364 5.66 -1.61 -23.51
C LEU A 364 6.99 -2.33 -23.42
N TRP A 365 7.34 -2.77 -22.22
CA TRP A 365 8.53 -3.53 -21.91
C TRP A 365 8.35 -4.38 -20.66
N GLU A 366 9.21 -5.37 -20.49
CA GLU A 366 9.29 -6.21 -19.30
C GLU A 366 10.73 -6.37 -18.81
N HIS A 367 10.90 -6.55 -17.49
CA HIS A 367 12.16 -6.84 -16.84
C HIS A 367 11.98 -7.99 -15.85
N GLN A 368 12.90 -8.98 -15.81
CA GLN A 368 12.72 -10.23 -15.09
C GLN A 368 13.79 -10.53 -14.03
N LYS A 369 14.70 -9.57 -13.74
CA LYS A 369 15.83 -9.80 -12.83
C LYS A 369 15.76 -8.90 -11.61
N GLN A 370 16.23 -9.44 -10.46
CA GLN A 370 16.37 -8.67 -9.21
C GLN A 370 15.09 -7.94 -8.77
N ILE A 371 13.95 -8.60 -8.92
CA ILE A 371 12.65 -8.05 -8.54
C ILE A 371 12.48 -8.16 -7.03
N PRO A 372 11.97 -7.13 -6.34
CA PRO A 372 11.68 -7.16 -4.91
C PRO A 372 10.63 -8.22 -4.52
N TYR A 373 10.68 -8.68 -3.28
CA TYR A 373 9.64 -9.57 -2.74
C TYR A 373 8.43 -8.79 -2.21
N CYS A 374 8.65 -7.84 -1.29
CA CYS A 374 7.60 -7.03 -0.67
C CYS A 374 7.63 -5.57 -1.09
N PRO A 375 8.80 -4.90 -1.19
CA PRO A 375 8.83 -3.48 -1.50
C PRO A 375 8.23 -3.16 -2.86
N SER A 376 7.26 -2.27 -2.91
CA SER A 376 6.72 -1.75 -4.16
C SER A 376 7.76 -0.91 -4.91
N PRO A 377 7.77 -0.90 -6.24
CA PRO A 377 8.65 -0.03 -7.00
C PRO A 377 8.35 1.45 -6.72
N LEU A 378 9.37 2.29 -6.77
CA LEU A 378 9.22 3.73 -6.67
C LEU A 378 9.54 4.37 -8.02
N PHE A 379 8.59 5.11 -8.58
CA PHE A 379 8.86 5.98 -9.72
C PHE A 379 9.28 7.37 -9.23
N TYR A 380 10.49 7.80 -9.61
CA TYR A 380 10.97 9.13 -9.26
C TYR A 380 11.94 9.65 -10.33
N ARG A 381 11.66 10.84 -10.88
CA ARG A 381 12.48 11.52 -11.89
C ARG A 381 12.84 10.63 -13.11
N GLY A 382 11.83 9.99 -13.69
CA GLY A 382 11.98 9.12 -14.87
C GLY A 382 12.69 7.79 -14.63
N ARG A 383 12.81 7.37 -13.37
CA ARG A 383 13.49 6.14 -12.95
C ARG A 383 12.60 5.28 -12.06
N LEU A 384 12.78 3.98 -12.14
CA LEU A 384 12.17 3.01 -11.21
C LEU A 384 13.24 2.49 -10.26
N TYR A 385 13.04 2.76 -8.96
CA TYR A 385 13.90 2.26 -7.89
C TYR A 385 13.26 1.02 -7.28
N MET A 386 14.04 -0.04 -7.18
CA MET A 386 13.65 -1.31 -6.58
C MET A 386 14.74 -1.79 -5.65
N VAL A 387 14.39 -2.30 -4.48
CA VAL A 387 15.31 -2.92 -3.54
C VAL A 387 14.85 -4.33 -3.22
N LYS A 388 15.71 -5.30 -3.52
CA LYS A 388 15.48 -6.73 -3.24
C LYS A 388 16.15 -7.11 -1.91
N ASN A 389 15.68 -8.20 -1.30
CA ASN A 389 16.29 -8.83 -0.14
C ASN A 389 17.81 -9.03 -0.33
N GLY A 390 18.56 -8.84 0.75
CA GLY A 390 20.02 -8.78 0.71
C GLY A 390 20.57 -7.41 0.30
N GLY A 391 19.72 -6.37 0.20
CA GLY A 391 20.12 -5.00 -0.11
C GLY A 391 20.53 -4.78 -1.57
N ILE A 392 19.95 -5.52 -2.52
CA ILE A 392 20.25 -5.30 -3.94
C ILE A 392 19.36 -4.19 -4.48
N LEU A 393 19.95 -3.02 -4.69
CA LEU A 393 19.31 -1.90 -5.39
C LEU A 393 19.40 -2.12 -6.91
N THR A 394 18.27 -1.99 -7.59
CA THR A 394 18.18 -1.93 -9.06
C THR A 394 17.43 -0.67 -9.44
N VAL A 395 18.02 0.13 -10.33
CA VAL A 395 17.41 1.33 -10.89
C VAL A 395 17.24 1.13 -12.38
N LEU A 396 16.02 1.25 -12.87
CA LEU A 396 15.70 1.15 -14.30
C LEU A 396 15.37 2.53 -14.86
N LYS A 397 15.71 2.77 -16.13
CA LYS A 397 15.15 3.84 -16.92
C LYS A 397 13.67 3.50 -17.17
N ALA A 398 12.76 4.33 -16.65
CA ALA A 398 11.34 4.02 -16.69
C ALA A 398 10.76 3.89 -18.11
N GLU A 399 11.27 4.69 -19.04
CA GLU A 399 10.86 4.68 -20.45
C GLU A 399 11.14 3.36 -21.17
N THR A 400 12.28 2.69 -20.87
CA THR A 400 12.78 1.55 -21.64
C THR A 400 12.97 0.25 -20.88
N GLY A 401 12.93 0.29 -19.53
CA GLY A 401 13.26 -0.85 -18.68
C GLY A 401 14.77 -1.17 -18.61
N GLU A 402 15.63 -0.33 -19.22
CA GLU A 402 17.07 -0.48 -19.17
C GLU A 402 17.62 -0.32 -17.75
N VAL A 403 18.55 -1.19 -17.35
CA VAL A 403 19.21 -1.11 -16.04
C VAL A 403 20.24 0.03 -16.05
N LEU A 404 19.95 1.12 -15.35
CA LEU A 404 20.87 2.23 -15.16
C LEU A 404 21.89 1.94 -14.06
N LYS A 405 21.45 1.25 -12.99
CA LYS A 405 22.31 0.88 -11.87
C LYS A 405 21.84 -0.41 -11.23
N GLN A 406 22.79 -1.25 -10.88
CA GLN A 406 22.56 -2.39 -9.97
C GLN A 406 23.74 -2.45 -9.00
N LYS A 407 23.47 -2.41 -7.71
CA LYS A 407 24.50 -2.49 -6.67
C LYS A 407 23.96 -3.07 -5.39
N ARG A 408 24.86 -3.55 -4.53
CA ARG A 408 24.54 -3.90 -3.15
C ARG A 408 24.71 -2.66 -2.27
N LEU A 409 23.68 -2.35 -1.47
CA LEU A 409 23.71 -1.30 -0.45
C LEU A 409 24.58 -1.72 0.73
N LYS A 410 25.12 -0.75 1.48
CA LYS A 410 25.84 -1.00 2.74
C LYS A 410 24.91 -1.60 3.79
N MET A 411 23.68 -1.10 3.89
CA MET A 411 22.63 -1.69 4.72
C MET A 411 22.04 -2.90 4.00
N THR A 412 22.72 -4.04 4.13
CA THR A 412 22.25 -5.34 3.64
C THR A 412 21.03 -5.80 4.46
N ASN A 413 20.56 -7.00 4.31
CA ASN A 413 19.38 -7.55 4.95
C ASN A 413 18.15 -7.54 4.04
N ASP A 414 17.03 -8.06 4.55
CA ASP A 414 15.79 -8.08 3.81
C ASP A 414 15.10 -6.71 3.87
N TYR A 415 14.28 -6.43 2.86
CA TYR A 415 13.51 -5.22 2.76
C TYR A 415 12.03 -5.57 2.58
N TYR A 416 11.17 -5.03 3.47
CA TYR A 416 9.71 -5.11 3.36
C TYR A 416 9.09 -3.73 3.15
N ALA A 417 9.66 -2.71 3.78
CA ALA A 417 9.27 -1.32 3.55
C ALA A 417 9.60 -0.87 2.12
N SER A 418 8.64 -0.21 1.47
CA SER A 418 8.85 0.36 0.13
C SER A 418 9.72 1.61 0.21
N PRO A 419 10.52 1.91 -0.83
CA PRO A 419 11.26 3.16 -0.92
C PRO A 419 10.30 4.36 -1.03
N VAL A 420 10.71 5.51 -0.47
CA VAL A 420 10.04 6.80 -0.63
C VAL A 420 11.03 7.87 -1.05
N ALA A 421 10.57 8.93 -1.73
CA ALA A 421 11.45 9.96 -2.26
C ALA A 421 10.91 11.37 -2.12
N GLY A 422 11.80 12.33 -2.16
CA GLY A 422 11.56 13.76 -2.24
C GLY A 422 12.87 14.53 -2.20
N ASP A 423 12.89 15.80 -2.60
CA ASP A 423 14.05 16.69 -2.52
C ASP A 423 15.34 16.08 -3.09
N GLY A 424 15.26 15.31 -4.20
CA GLY A 424 16.42 14.66 -4.82
C GLY A 424 16.97 13.45 -4.06
N LYS A 425 16.30 12.99 -3.02
CA LYS A 425 16.73 11.87 -2.18
C LYS A 425 15.75 10.70 -2.26
N VAL A 426 16.28 9.47 -2.11
CA VAL A 426 15.49 8.23 -1.96
C VAL A 426 15.84 7.60 -0.62
N TYR A 427 14.83 7.29 0.17
CA TYR A 427 14.95 6.69 1.50
C TYR A 427 14.55 5.23 1.46
N LEU A 428 15.38 4.38 2.01
CA LEU A 428 15.22 2.93 2.08
C LEU A 428 15.43 2.49 3.54
N VAL A 429 14.57 1.61 4.05
CA VAL A 429 14.74 1.05 5.40
C VAL A 429 14.61 -0.46 5.31
N ASN A 430 15.60 -1.19 5.82
CA ASN A 430 15.58 -2.66 5.88
C ASN A 430 14.85 -3.16 7.13
N VAL A 431 14.58 -4.47 7.19
CA VAL A 431 13.81 -5.07 8.29
C VAL A 431 14.45 -4.90 9.68
N ASN A 432 15.75 -4.66 9.77
CA ASN A 432 16.45 -4.47 11.05
C ASN A 432 16.62 -2.98 11.42
N GLY A 433 15.97 -2.07 10.69
CA GLY A 433 16.05 -0.63 10.95
C GLY A 433 17.27 0.04 10.34
N GLY A 434 17.98 -0.63 9.43
CA GLY A 434 19.06 0.01 8.65
C GLY A 434 18.47 0.98 7.63
N LEU A 435 18.66 2.28 7.86
CA LEU A 435 18.21 3.36 6.99
C LEU A 435 19.32 3.72 5.99
N THR A 436 18.97 3.89 4.72
CA THR A 436 19.86 4.41 3.67
C THR A 436 19.21 5.61 3.01
N VAL A 437 19.96 6.68 2.82
CA VAL A 437 19.60 7.85 2.01
C VAL A 437 20.45 7.83 0.74
N LEU A 438 19.79 7.81 -0.42
CA LEU A 438 20.45 7.83 -1.72
C LEU A 438 20.26 9.19 -2.38
N ASP A 439 21.26 9.64 -3.13
CA ASP A 439 21.10 10.66 -4.15
C ASP A 439 20.33 10.07 -5.35
N ALA A 440 19.27 10.73 -5.79
CA ALA A 440 18.43 10.23 -6.87
C ALA A 440 19.04 10.35 -8.27
N GLU A 441 20.12 11.11 -8.46
CA GLU A 441 20.80 11.29 -9.75
C GLU A 441 22.02 10.37 -9.89
N SER A 442 22.92 10.39 -8.89
CA SER A 442 24.15 9.59 -8.89
C SER A 442 23.94 8.16 -8.36
N PHE A 443 22.84 7.92 -7.62
CA PHE A 443 22.56 6.67 -6.89
C PHE A 443 23.56 6.38 -5.78
N ASP A 444 24.35 7.37 -5.34
CA ASP A 444 25.29 7.21 -4.24
C ASP A 444 24.58 7.21 -2.89
N GLU A 445 25.11 6.44 -1.95
CA GLU A 445 24.64 6.43 -0.58
C GLU A 445 25.18 7.68 0.13
N LEU A 446 24.33 8.68 0.32
CA LEU A 446 24.64 9.93 1.01
C LEU A 446 24.80 9.70 2.51
N HIS A 447 23.98 8.84 3.07
CA HIS A 447 23.96 8.55 4.51
C HIS A 447 23.44 7.14 4.78
N THR A 448 23.90 6.55 5.89
CA THR A 448 23.37 5.31 6.44
C THR A 448 23.29 5.43 7.97
N ALA A 449 22.23 4.90 8.57
CA ALA A 449 22.03 4.89 10.03
C ALA A 449 21.36 3.59 10.48
N GLU A 450 21.67 3.17 11.72
CA GLU A 450 20.99 2.05 12.39
C GLU A 450 19.94 2.59 13.36
N LEU A 451 18.67 2.43 13.01
CA LEU A 451 17.56 2.76 13.91
C LEU A 451 17.28 1.62 14.90
N GLY A 452 17.66 0.39 14.53
CA GLY A 452 17.47 -0.84 15.30
C GLY A 452 16.00 -1.24 15.41
N GLY A 453 15.73 -2.53 15.57
CA GLY A 453 14.37 -3.04 15.68
C GLY A 453 13.74 -3.42 14.33
N ASP A 454 12.49 -3.86 14.37
CA ASP A 454 11.77 -4.52 13.27
C ASP A 454 11.04 -3.50 12.40
N VAL A 455 11.28 -3.48 11.08
CA VAL A 455 10.66 -2.54 10.15
C VAL A 455 9.90 -3.26 9.05
N HIS A 456 8.58 -3.12 9.08
CA HIS A 456 7.67 -3.56 8.03
C HIS A 456 6.94 -2.37 7.38
N ALA A 457 6.75 -1.30 8.14
CA ALA A 457 6.04 -0.10 7.70
C ALA A 457 6.87 0.70 6.69
N THR A 458 6.24 1.10 5.60
CA THR A 458 6.82 2.07 4.66
C THR A 458 6.87 3.45 5.31
N PRO A 459 7.99 4.18 5.23
CA PRO A 459 8.08 5.53 5.74
C PRO A 459 7.08 6.49 5.09
N ALA A 460 6.77 7.60 5.75
CA ALA A 460 6.00 8.71 5.19
C ALA A 460 6.85 9.96 5.11
N ILE A 461 6.53 10.83 4.16
CA ILE A 461 7.14 12.14 4.02
C ILE A 461 6.03 13.19 4.07
N SER A 462 6.17 14.18 4.95
CA SER A 462 5.21 15.28 5.05
C SER A 462 5.91 16.52 5.55
N ASP A 463 5.75 17.62 4.85
CA ASP A 463 6.18 18.95 5.30
C ASP A 463 7.68 19.03 5.67
N GLY A 464 8.55 18.46 4.83
CA GLY A 464 10.01 18.46 5.06
C GLY A 464 10.48 17.45 6.12
N ARG A 465 9.63 16.56 6.57
CA ARG A 465 9.92 15.56 7.60
C ARG A 465 9.77 14.14 7.07
N LEU A 466 10.60 13.25 7.59
CA LEU A 466 10.57 11.82 7.38
C LEU A 466 10.05 11.12 8.64
N PHE A 467 9.03 10.29 8.50
CA PHE A 467 8.42 9.53 9.60
C PHE A 467 8.69 8.05 9.40
N VAL A 468 9.29 7.39 10.40
CA VAL A 468 9.71 5.99 10.33
C VAL A 468 9.21 5.22 11.54
N ARG A 469 8.46 4.14 11.30
CA ARG A 469 8.02 3.21 12.35
C ARG A 469 8.97 2.02 12.41
N VAL A 470 9.51 1.76 13.61
CA VAL A 470 10.47 0.69 13.90
C VAL A 470 9.98 -0.10 15.11
N GLY A 471 9.34 -1.23 14.90
CA GLY A 471 8.69 -2.00 15.96
C GLY A 471 7.65 -1.17 16.72
N ASP A 472 7.91 -0.94 18.00
CA ASP A 472 7.12 -0.09 18.89
C ASP A 472 7.61 1.37 18.96
N GLN A 473 8.69 1.72 18.24
CA GLN A 473 9.22 3.08 18.19
C GLN A 473 8.74 3.81 16.93
N PHE A 474 8.42 5.07 17.07
CA PHE A 474 8.05 5.92 15.97
C PHE A 474 8.87 7.20 15.98
N TYR A 475 9.57 7.44 14.88
CA TYR A 475 10.55 8.53 14.73
C TYR A 475 10.04 9.57 13.75
N CYS A 476 10.34 10.84 14.05
CA CYS A 476 10.22 11.97 13.13
C CYS A 476 11.58 12.63 12.96
N PHE A 477 12.06 12.67 11.74
CA PHE A 477 13.29 13.37 11.35
C PHE A 477 12.96 14.61 10.52
N GLY A 478 13.72 15.68 10.69
CA GLY A 478 13.58 16.94 9.96
C GLY A 478 14.82 17.81 10.14
N GLU A 479 14.92 18.83 9.28
CA GLU A 479 15.98 19.83 9.35
C GLU A 479 15.77 20.82 10.51
#